data_17845b4742be7d71fb7a6e2fd5d87075
#
_entry.id   17845b4742be7d71fb7a6e2fd5d87075
#
_cell.length_a   1.000
_cell.length_b   1.000
_cell.length_c   1.000
_cell.angle_alpha   90.00
_cell.angle_beta   90.00
_cell.angle_gamma   90.00
#
_symmetry.space_group_name_H-M   'P 1'
#
loop_
_entity.id
_entity.type
_entity.pdbx_description
1 polymer ?
#
loop_
_entity_poly.entity_id
_entity_poly.type
_entity_poly.pdbx_seq_one_letter_code
_entity_poly.pdbx_strand_id
1 'polypeptide(L)'
;MCIRDRLLEHSPFSERDIKTPQYENPVSDGPIEVVVRLAQGLQSYEYRHHPFDIEGWDGCYFPWAFNVNDFMPITGKVHQPPPVHQVFQAPGLVICNFVPRIFDYHPEAVPAPYAHSNVDSDEILYYVSGDFMSRKGVEEGSITFHPSGLPHGPQPGKTEESIGAKEANEIAVMIDTFRPLQMTTYCSDIDDSKYPLSWLDSE
;
A
#
# COMPACT_ATOMS: atom_id res chain seq x y z
N MET A 1 -15.85 3.68 11.04
CA MET A 1 -15.60 2.30 10.57
C MET A 1 -14.75 1.62 11.63
N CYS A 2 -15.19 0.51 12.17
CA CYS A 2 -14.46 -0.21 13.22
C CYS A 2 -13.16 -0.78 12.62
N ILE A 3 -12.10 -0.88 13.41
CA ILE A 3 -10.88 -1.56 12.98
C ILE A 3 -11.18 -2.94 12.39
N ARG A 4 -12.10 -3.67 13.01
CA ARG A 4 -12.53 -4.99 12.55
C ARG A 4 -13.11 -5.00 11.13
N ASP A 5 -13.73 -3.91 10.71
CA ASP A 5 -14.33 -3.82 9.38
C ASP A 5 -13.28 -3.67 8.27
N ARG A 6 -12.01 -3.45 8.63
CA ARG A 6 -10.89 -3.31 7.72
C ARG A 6 -9.97 -4.52 7.67
N LEU A 7 -10.16 -5.44 8.60
CA LEU A 7 -9.35 -6.65 8.68
C LEU A 7 -10.02 -7.76 7.88
N LEU A 8 -9.25 -8.46 7.08
CA LEU A 8 -9.70 -9.70 6.49
C LEU A 8 -9.68 -10.81 7.53
N GLU A 9 -10.70 -11.65 7.53
CA GLU A 9 -10.81 -12.79 8.44
C GLU A 9 -9.60 -13.73 8.40
N HIS A 10 -8.93 -13.79 7.26
CA HIS A 10 -7.77 -14.65 7.03
C HIS A 10 -6.43 -13.93 7.02
N SER A 11 -6.39 -12.67 7.46
CA SER A 11 -5.13 -11.92 7.50
C SER A 11 -4.16 -12.56 8.49
N PRO A 12 -2.92 -12.87 8.09
CA PRO A 12 -1.95 -13.54 8.95
C PRO A 12 -1.26 -12.56 9.91
N PHE A 13 -2.02 -11.94 10.78
CA PHE A 13 -1.55 -11.08 11.86
C PHE A 13 -2.52 -11.16 13.06
N SER A 14 -2.11 -10.63 14.20
CA SER A 14 -2.90 -10.58 15.41
C SER A 14 -3.40 -9.17 15.70
N GLU A 15 -4.60 -9.03 16.28
CA GLU A 15 -5.11 -7.72 16.75
C GLU A 15 -4.15 -7.02 17.74
N ARG A 16 -3.33 -7.76 18.48
CA ARG A 16 -2.29 -7.21 19.37
C ARG A 16 -1.22 -6.42 18.62
N ASP A 17 -1.05 -6.66 17.32
CA ASP A 17 -0.05 -6.01 16.47
C ASP A 17 -0.55 -4.64 15.98
N ILE A 18 -1.84 -4.36 16.19
CA ILE A 18 -2.45 -3.05 15.93
C ILE A 18 -2.16 -2.13 17.09
N LYS A 19 -1.43 -1.05 16.82
CA LYS A 19 -1.08 -0.02 17.80
C LYS A 19 -2.05 1.14 17.70
N THR A 20 -2.59 1.55 18.84
CA THR A 20 -3.44 2.74 18.95
C THR A 20 -2.64 3.87 19.59
N PRO A 21 -2.90 5.14 19.25
CA PRO A 21 -2.24 6.25 19.89
C PRO A 21 -2.63 6.34 21.36
N GLN A 22 -1.71 6.83 22.17
CA GLN A 22 -2.04 7.23 23.53
C GLN A 22 -2.62 8.64 23.48
N TYR A 23 -3.64 8.87 24.29
CA TYR A 23 -4.18 10.21 24.45
C TYR A 23 -3.19 11.08 25.24
N GLU A 24 -2.91 12.24 24.70
CA GLU A 24 -2.12 13.29 25.37
C GLU A 24 -2.98 14.55 25.48
N ASN A 25 -2.92 15.21 26.61
CA ASN A 25 -3.62 16.48 26.77
C ASN A 25 -3.05 17.53 25.79
N PRO A 26 -3.90 18.35 25.16
CA PRO A 26 -3.44 19.44 24.32
C PRO A 26 -2.55 20.40 25.11
N VAL A 27 -1.46 20.85 24.51
CA VAL A 27 -0.47 21.73 25.14
C VAL A 27 -0.86 23.21 24.99
N SER A 28 -1.86 23.54 24.18
CA SER A 28 -2.25 24.89 23.83
C SER A 28 -3.63 25.25 24.35
N ASP A 29 -3.71 26.33 25.13
CA ASP A 29 -4.97 26.91 25.62
C ASP A 29 -5.52 28.04 24.72
N GLY A 30 -4.86 28.31 23.59
CA GLY A 30 -5.19 29.38 22.67
C GLY A 30 -6.03 28.97 21.46
N PRO A 31 -6.33 29.89 20.56
CA PRO A 31 -7.01 29.59 19.31
C PRO A 31 -6.23 28.57 18.48
N ILE A 32 -6.95 27.59 17.93
CA ILE A 32 -6.40 26.50 17.12
C ILE A 32 -7.08 26.52 15.74
N GLU A 33 -6.27 26.46 14.70
CA GLU A 33 -6.76 26.22 13.35
C GLU A 33 -6.95 24.72 13.12
N VAL A 34 -8.17 24.34 12.75
CA VAL A 34 -8.51 22.96 12.33
C VAL A 34 -8.70 22.98 10.82
N VAL A 35 -7.82 22.28 10.11
CA VAL A 35 -7.90 22.13 8.66
C VAL A 35 -8.68 20.86 8.32
N VAL A 36 -9.79 21.02 7.64
CA VAL A 36 -10.67 19.93 7.21
C VAL A 36 -10.50 19.70 5.71
N ARG A 37 -10.23 18.46 5.34
CA ARG A 37 -10.19 18.05 3.94
C ARG A 37 -11.60 17.78 3.43
N LEU A 38 -12.00 18.52 2.41
CA LEU A 38 -13.26 18.37 1.70
C LEU A 38 -13.02 17.79 0.29
N ALA A 39 -14.08 17.43 -0.41
CA ALA A 39 -13.99 16.96 -1.79
C ALA A 39 -13.44 18.04 -2.75
N GLN A 40 -13.65 19.32 -2.43
CA GLN A 40 -13.24 20.47 -3.25
C GLN A 40 -11.91 21.10 -2.80
N GLY A 41 -11.27 20.59 -1.75
CA GLY A 41 -10.02 21.15 -1.23
C GLY A 41 -9.95 21.15 0.30
N LEU A 42 -9.26 22.15 0.84
CA LEU A 42 -9.10 22.32 2.28
C LEU A 42 -9.96 23.47 2.77
N GLN A 43 -10.54 23.32 3.93
CA GLN A 43 -11.31 24.34 4.65
C GLN A 43 -10.72 24.48 6.06
N SER A 44 -10.41 25.71 6.45
CA SER A 44 -9.92 26.02 7.80
C SER A 44 -11.04 26.54 8.69
N TYR A 45 -11.03 26.11 9.93
CA TYR A 45 -11.89 26.58 11.02
C TYR A 45 -11.04 27.00 12.19
N GLU A 46 -11.30 28.18 12.74
CA GLU A 46 -10.64 28.65 13.95
C GLU A 46 -11.50 28.30 15.17
N TYR A 47 -10.94 27.52 16.08
CA TYR A 47 -11.53 27.18 17.37
C TYR A 47 -10.89 28.02 18.48
N ARG A 48 -11.69 28.42 19.47
CA ARG A 48 -11.19 29.21 20.62
C ARG A 48 -10.28 28.39 21.54
N HIS A 49 -10.42 27.05 21.52
CA HIS A 49 -9.67 26.09 22.30
C HIS A 49 -9.46 24.83 21.47
N HIS A 50 -8.56 23.96 21.91
CA HIS A 50 -8.28 22.72 21.20
C HIS A 50 -9.52 21.82 21.10
N PRO A 51 -9.88 21.31 19.91
CA PRO A 51 -11.11 20.53 19.71
C PRO A 51 -11.11 19.16 20.38
N PHE A 52 -9.98 18.70 20.89
CA PHE A 52 -9.87 17.45 21.65
C PHE A 52 -10.17 17.59 23.15
N ASP A 53 -10.67 18.74 23.56
CA ASP A 53 -11.24 18.93 24.89
C ASP A 53 -12.67 18.31 24.94
N ILE A 54 -12.74 16.98 24.78
CA ILE A 54 -13.96 16.19 24.78
C ILE A 54 -13.74 14.90 25.55
N GLU A 55 -14.78 14.41 26.24
CA GLU A 55 -14.73 13.17 27.02
C GLU A 55 -15.02 11.90 26.21
N GLY A 56 -15.15 12.00 24.90
CA GLY A 56 -15.41 10.86 24.03
C GLY A 56 -15.94 11.27 22.65
N TRP A 57 -16.17 10.28 21.82
CA TRP A 57 -16.81 10.48 20.51
C TRP A 57 -17.72 9.30 20.17
N ASP A 58 -18.67 9.54 19.29
CA ASP A 58 -19.47 8.49 18.68
C ASP A 58 -18.74 7.89 17.49
N GLY A 59 -18.85 6.57 17.35
CA GLY A 59 -18.32 5.82 16.23
C GLY A 59 -17.04 5.04 16.53
N CYS A 60 -16.54 4.38 15.50
CA CYS A 60 -15.43 3.43 15.59
C CYS A 60 -14.16 3.92 14.89
N TYR A 61 -14.14 5.19 14.47
CA TYR A 61 -13.00 5.74 13.76
C TYR A 61 -11.99 6.33 14.73
N PHE A 62 -10.82 5.77 14.74
CA PHE A 62 -9.66 6.31 15.43
C PHE A 62 -8.40 5.94 14.66
N PRO A 63 -7.33 6.74 14.76
CA PRO A 63 -6.07 6.40 14.14
C PRO A 63 -5.46 5.16 14.79
N TRP A 64 -4.81 4.33 13.99
CA TRP A 64 -4.06 3.17 14.42
C TRP A 64 -2.89 2.93 13.48
N ALA A 65 -1.90 2.17 13.93
CA ALA A 65 -0.75 1.79 13.15
C ALA A 65 -0.54 0.28 13.17
N PHE A 66 -0.14 -0.26 12.05
CA PHE A 66 0.30 -1.63 11.90
C PHE A 66 1.69 -1.63 11.26
N ASN A 67 2.63 -2.33 11.87
CA ASN A 67 3.95 -2.47 11.29
C ASN A 67 3.92 -3.57 10.23
N VAL A 68 4.32 -3.24 9.00
CA VAL A 68 4.35 -4.19 7.88
C VAL A 68 5.19 -5.44 8.19
N ASN A 69 6.21 -5.32 9.04
CA ASN A 69 7.04 -6.44 9.48
C ASN A 69 6.31 -7.44 10.40
N ASP A 70 5.16 -7.05 10.97
CA ASP A 70 4.34 -7.95 11.78
C ASP A 70 3.38 -8.78 10.91
N PHE A 71 3.36 -8.54 9.60
CA PHE A 71 2.59 -9.33 8.65
C PHE A 71 3.29 -10.66 8.38
N MET A 72 2.55 -11.76 8.54
CA MET A 72 3.04 -13.11 8.26
C MET A 72 2.60 -13.55 6.87
N PRO A 73 3.50 -13.65 5.88
CA PRO A 73 3.15 -14.03 4.53
C PRO A 73 2.66 -15.47 4.47
N ILE A 74 1.71 -15.74 3.58
CA ILE A 74 1.28 -17.10 3.26
C ILE A 74 2.33 -17.71 2.34
N THR A 75 2.89 -18.86 2.75
CA THR A 75 3.86 -19.60 1.97
C THR A 75 3.44 -21.06 1.86
N GLY A 76 3.88 -21.78 0.84
CA GLY A 76 3.57 -23.19 0.70
C GLY A 76 3.61 -23.68 -0.74
N LYS A 77 3.08 -24.89 -0.95
CA LYS A 77 2.93 -25.51 -2.27
C LYS A 77 1.63 -25.09 -2.96
N VAL A 78 1.37 -23.81 -2.93
CA VAL A 78 0.19 -23.21 -3.58
C VAL A 78 0.61 -21.95 -4.30
N HIS A 79 -0.08 -21.66 -5.39
CA HIS A 79 0.11 -20.39 -6.08
C HIS A 79 -0.14 -19.22 -5.12
N GLN A 80 0.70 -18.18 -5.20
CA GLN A 80 0.65 -17.01 -4.34
C GLN A 80 0.20 -15.76 -5.13
N PRO A 81 -1.07 -15.68 -5.56
CA PRO A 81 -1.59 -14.51 -6.24
C PRO A 81 -1.68 -13.31 -5.28
N PRO A 82 -1.76 -12.07 -5.79
CA PRO A 82 -1.85 -10.86 -4.95
C PRO A 82 -2.81 -10.93 -3.76
N PRO A 83 -3.99 -11.58 -3.82
CA PRO A 83 -4.89 -11.69 -2.68
C PRO A 83 -4.30 -12.33 -1.41
N VAL A 84 -3.27 -13.18 -1.52
CA VAL A 84 -2.62 -13.76 -0.32
C VAL A 84 -1.82 -12.72 0.46
N HIS A 85 -1.52 -11.58 -0.15
CA HIS A 85 -0.82 -10.46 0.47
C HIS A 85 -1.77 -9.42 1.07
N GLN A 86 -3.07 -9.55 0.83
CA GLN A 86 -4.05 -8.58 1.31
C GLN A 86 -4.13 -8.58 2.83
N VAL A 87 -3.98 -7.40 3.42
CA VAL A 87 -3.97 -7.21 4.88
C VAL A 87 -5.20 -6.43 5.35
N PHE A 88 -5.60 -5.41 4.62
CA PHE A 88 -6.75 -4.57 4.96
C PHE A 88 -7.65 -4.32 3.77
N GLN A 89 -8.91 -4.03 4.07
CA GLN A 89 -9.85 -3.51 3.08
C GLN A 89 -10.72 -2.41 3.68
N ALA A 90 -11.17 -1.52 2.83
CA ALA A 90 -12.16 -0.50 3.15
C ALA A 90 -13.08 -0.29 1.94
N PRO A 91 -14.22 0.38 2.09
CA PRO A 91 -15.03 0.74 0.94
C PRO A 91 -14.21 1.55 -0.08
N GLY A 92 -13.94 0.95 -1.23
CA GLY A 92 -13.22 1.56 -2.33
C GLY A 92 -11.71 1.34 -2.37
N LEU A 93 -11.14 0.52 -1.48
CA LEU A 93 -9.72 0.15 -1.55
C LEU A 93 -9.40 -1.18 -0.84
N VAL A 94 -8.29 -1.78 -1.25
CA VAL A 94 -7.61 -2.86 -0.53
C VAL A 94 -6.14 -2.51 -0.34
N ILE A 95 -5.53 -3.07 0.70
CA ILE A 95 -4.10 -2.90 1.00
C ILE A 95 -3.45 -4.27 1.08
N CYS A 96 -2.34 -4.43 0.35
CA CYS A 96 -1.52 -5.63 0.34
C CYS A 96 -0.11 -5.32 0.85
N ASN A 97 0.47 -6.26 1.60
CA ASN A 97 1.84 -6.18 2.10
C ASN A 97 2.70 -7.24 1.42
N PHE A 98 3.76 -6.81 0.75
CA PHE A 98 4.81 -7.67 0.27
C PHE A 98 5.96 -7.60 1.28
N VAL A 99 6.28 -8.73 1.89
CA VAL A 99 7.34 -8.84 2.89
C VAL A 99 8.30 -9.99 2.52
N PRO A 100 9.49 -10.08 3.12
CA PRO A 100 10.38 -11.21 2.90
C PRO A 100 9.65 -12.53 3.09
N ARG A 101 9.72 -13.41 2.10
CA ARG A 101 8.97 -14.66 2.07
C ARG A 101 9.62 -15.71 1.19
N ILE A 102 9.41 -16.98 1.54
CA ILE A 102 9.74 -18.10 0.68
C ILE A 102 8.70 -18.17 -0.44
N PHE A 103 9.16 -18.36 -1.67
CA PHE A 103 8.28 -18.59 -2.80
C PHE A 103 7.59 -19.95 -2.77
N ASP A 104 6.58 -20.11 -3.62
CA ASP A 104 6.01 -21.41 -3.93
C ASP A 104 7.13 -22.38 -4.32
N TYR A 105 7.18 -23.53 -3.62
CA TYR A 105 8.21 -24.54 -3.85
C TYR A 105 7.79 -25.61 -4.87
N HIS A 106 6.76 -25.35 -5.68
CA HIS A 106 6.45 -26.23 -6.80
C HIS A 106 7.60 -26.22 -7.81
N PRO A 107 7.99 -27.38 -8.41
CA PRO A 107 9.13 -27.44 -9.34
C PRO A 107 9.03 -26.49 -10.55
N GLU A 108 7.81 -26.17 -10.97
CA GLU A 108 7.52 -25.28 -12.11
C GLU A 108 7.11 -23.87 -11.67
N ALA A 109 7.36 -23.49 -10.40
CA ALA A 109 7.04 -22.15 -9.92
C ALA A 109 7.84 -21.08 -10.65
N VAL A 110 7.15 -20.01 -11.05
CA VAL A 110 7.75 -18.80 -11.59
C VAL A 110 7.58 -17.70 -10.53
N PRO A 111 8.68 -17.26 -9.88
CA PRO A 111 8.60 -16.32 -8.78
C PRO A 111 8.09 -14.94 -9.13
N ALA A 112 8.46 -14.42 -10.31
CA ALA A 112 7.95 -13.14 -10.77
C ALA A 112 6.45 -13.21 -11.08
N PRO A 113 5.68 -12.16 -10.77
CA PRO A 113 4.27 -12.12 -11.11
C PRO A 113 4.07 -12.16 -12.63
N TYR A 114 2.89 -12.54 -13.09
CA TYR A 114 2.53 -12.46 -14.50
C TYR A 114 2.10 -11.03 -14.88
N ALA A 115 2.25 -10.68 -16.16
CA ALA A 115 1.68 -9.45 -16.68
C ALA A 115 0.15 -9.51 -16.64
N HIS A 116 -0.46 -8.45 -16.17
CA HIS A 116 -1.91 -8.35 -16.00
C HIS A 116 -2.40 -6.91 -16.14
N SER A 117 -3.69 -6.71 -16.00
CA SER A 117 -4.33 -5.39 -15.96
C SER A 117 -5.43 -5.40 -14.92
N ASN A 118 -5.42 -4.43 -14.05
CA ASN A 118 -6.52 -4.18 -13.11
C ASN A 118 -7.55 -3.28 -13.80
N VAL A 119 -8.65 -3.87 -14.29
CA VAL A 119 -9.66 -3.13 -15.06
C VAL A 119 -10.46 -2.17 -14.18
N ASP A 120 -10.69 -2.56 -12.92
CA ASP A 120 -11.59 -1.88 -12.00
C ASP A 120 -10.88 -1.06 -10.92
N SER A 121 -9.55 -1.06 -10.90
CA SER A 121 -8.76 -0.37 -9.88
C SER A 121 -7.50 0.27 -10.42
N ASP A 122 -7.15 1.42 -9.85
CA ASP A 122 -5.82 1.96 -9.93
C ASP A 122 -4.94 1.28 -8.88
N GLU A 123 -3.69 0.99 -9.21
CA GLU A 123 -2.73 0.34 -8.33
C GLU A 123 -1.59 1.30 -7.99
N ILE A 124 -1.30 1.44 -6.71
CA ILE A 124 -0.12 2.16 -6.21
C ILE A 124 0.74 1.20 -5.40
N LEU A 125 2.05 1.18 -5.69
CA LEU A 125 3.02 0.48 -4.86
C LEU A 125 4.02 1.47 -4.29
N TYR A 126 4.21 1.40 -2.98
CA TYR A 126 5.29 2.07 -2.25
C TYR A 126 6.38 1.06 -1.92
N TYR A 127 7.59 1.30 -2.39
CA TYR A 127 8.75 0.43 -2.22
C TYR A 127 9.55 0.88 -0.99
N VAL A 128 9.51 0.06 0.05
CA VAL A 128 10.09 0.41 1.35
C VAL A 128 11.57 0.02 1.42
N SER A 129 11.90 -1.22 1.10
CA SER A 129 13.30 -1.72 1.15
C SER A 129 13.45 -3.08 0.47
N GLY A 130 14.67 -3.43 0.11
CA GLY A 130 15.05 -4.75 -0.39
C GLY A 130 15.19 -4.85 -1.90
N ASP A 131 15.17 -6.08 -2.41
CA ASP A 131 15.39 -6.39 -3.84
C ASP A 131 14.06 -6.50 -4.58
N PHE A 132 13.72 -5.48 -5.35
CA PHE A 132 12.47 -5.44 -6.12
C PHE A 132 12.62 -6.23 -7.43
N MET A 133 12.59 -7.55 -7.30
CA MET A 133 12.94 -8.52 -8.33
C MET A 133 12.22 -8.32 -9.68
N SER A 134 10.96 -7.87 -9.67
CA SER A 134 10.15 -7.70 -10.88
C SER A 134 10.31 -6.33 -11.54
N ARG A 135 11.13 -5.43 -10.98
CA ARG A 135 11.22 -4.03 -11.41
C ARG A 135 12.63 -3.62 -11.82
N LYS A 136 12.70 -2.64 -12.74
CA LYS A 136 13.91 -1.90 -13.11
C LYS A 136 13.66 -0.42 -12.87
N GLY A 137 14.67 0.32 -12.42
CA GLY A 137 14.57 1.76 -12.18
C GLY A 137 13.73 2.14 -10.95
N VAL A 138 13.46 1.19 -10.07
CA VAL A 138 12.76 1.37 -8.80
C VAL A 138 13.76 1.18 -7.67
N GLU A 139 13.76 2.09 -6.71
CA GLU A 139 14.62 2.08 -5.52
C GLU A 139 13.80 2.32 -4.24
N GLU A 140 14.45 2.24 -3.10
CA GLU A 140 13.81 2.54 -1.82
C GLU A 140 13.21 3.96 -1.81
N GLY A 141 11.96 4.06 -1.38
CA GLY A 141 11.18 5.29 -1.40
C GLY A 141 10.44 5.58 -2.70
N SER A 142 10.67 4.79 -3.76
CA SER A 142 9.91 4.94 -5.00
C SER A 142 8.42 4.62 -4.79
N ILE A 143 7.59 5.25 -5.63
CA ILE A 143 6.18 4.94 -5.76
C ILE A 143 5.90 4.69 -7.23
N THR A 144 5.27 3.55 -7.56
CA THR A 144 4.73 3.33 -8.89
C THR A 144 3.23 3.48 -8.89
N PHE A 145 2.70 4.00 -9.99
CA PHE A 145 1.28 4.14 -10.23
C PHE A 145 0.91 3.46 -11.55
N HIS A 146 0.00 2.50 -11.47
CA HIS A 146 -0.54 1.79 -12.62
C HIS A 146 -2.03 2.12 -12.74
N PRO A 147 -2.43 2.97 -13.70
CA PRO A 147 -3.82 3.31 -13.92
C PRO A 147 -4.65 2.09 -14.31
N SER A 148 -5.93 2.10 -13.94
CA SER A 148 -6.88 1.06 -14.31
C SER A 148 -6.89 0.81 -15.83
N GLY A 149 -6.94 -0.46 -16.21
CA GLY A 149 -6.92 -0.88 -17.61
C GLY A 149 -5.54 -0.92 -18.26
N LEU A 150 -4.51 -0.33 -17.66
CA LEU A 150 -3.15 -0.37 -18.19
C LEU A 150 -2.49 -1.73 -17.91
N PRO A 151 -2.08 -2.50 -18.93
CA PRO A 151 -1.30 -3.71 -18.71
C PRO A 151 0.05 -3.38 -18.06
N HIS A 152 0.38 -4.12 -17.01
CA HIS A 152 1.65 -4.00 -16.29
C HIS A 152 2.10 -5.35 -15.73
N GLY A 153 3.31 -5.43 -15.22
CA GLY A 153 3.90 -6.67 -14.72
C GLY A 153 5.41 -6.57 -14.64
N PRO A 154 6.14 -7.70 -14.61
CA PRO A 154 7.59 -7.70 -14.66
C PRO A 154 8.11 -6.99 -15.89
N GLN A 155 9.16 -6.21 -15.73
CA GLN A 155 9.85 -5.63 -16.88
C GLN A 155 10.62 -6.69 -17.66
N PRO A 156 10.95 -6.44 -18.95
CA PRO A 156 11.61 -7.42 -19.80
C PRO A 156 12.86 -8.05 -19.17
N GLY A 157 12.94 -9.38 -19.22
CA GLY A 157 14.01 -10.19 -18.63
C GLY A 157 13.82 -10.53 -17.14
N LYS A 158 12.94 -9.84 -16.41
CA LYS A 158 12.77 -10.05 -14.97
C LYS A 158 12.10 -11.38 -14.62
N THR A 159 11.24 -11.87 -15.49
CA THR A 159 10.63 -13.19 -15.32
C THR A 159 11.67 -14.29 -15.41
N GLU A 160 12.51 -14.26 -16.43
CA GLU A 160 13.59 -15.22 -16.66
C GLU A 160 14.63 -15.18 -15.53
N GLU A 161 15.01 -13.99 -15.10
CA GLU A 161 15.94 -13.80 -13.98
C GLU A 161 15.39 -14.37 -12.66
N SER A 162 14.07 -14.39 -12.48
CA SER A 162 13.43 -14.90 -11.27
C SER A 162 13.43 -16.42 -11.17
N ILE A 163 13.57 -17.14 -12.28
CA ILE A 163 13.47 -18.60 -12.30
C ILE A 163 14.57 -19.22 -11.42
N GLY A 164 14.14 -20.03 -10.48
CA GLY A 164 15.03 -20.69 -9.51
C GLY A 164 15.28 -19.91 -8.22
N ALA A 165 14.81 -18.66 -8.13
CA ALA A 165 14.81 -17.94 -6.85
C ALA A 165 13.96 -18.69 -5.82
N LYS A 166 14.39 -18.69 -4.56
CA LYS A 166 13.75 -19.42 -3.46
C LYS A 166 12.94 -18.52 -2.54
N GLU A 167 13.26 -17.26 -2.50
CA GLU A 167 12.66 -16.28 -1.61
C GLU A 167 12.68 -14.89 -2.24
N ALA A 168 11.75 -14.04 -1.80
CA ALA A 168 11.79 -12.61 -2.01
C ALA A 168 12.36 -11.95 -0.75
N ASN A 169 13.19 -10.94 -0.95
CA ASN A 169 13.70 -10.10 0.12
C ASN A 169 13.31 -8.64 -0.18
N GLU A 170 12.02 -8.38 -0.13
CA GLU A 170 11.44 -7.07 -0.42
C GLU A 170 10.41 -6.68 0.64
N ILE A 171 10.28 -5.39 0.88
CA ILE A 171 9.16 -4.81 1.62
C ILE A 171 8.53 -3.74 0.73
N ALA A 172 7.27 -3.97 0.38
CA ALA A 172 6.46 -3.03 -0.36
C ALA A 172 5.01 -3.06 0.12
N VAL A 173 4.33 -1.93 0.00
CA VAL A 173 2.91 -1.80 0.31
C VAL A 173 2.18 -1.42 -0.97
N MET A 174 1.19 -2.22 -1.34
CA MET A 174 0.33 -1.98 -2.49
C MET A 174 -1.05 -1.53 -2.04
N ILE A 175 -1.61 -0.60 -2.75
CA ILE A 175 -2.97 -0.11 -2.54
C ILE A 175 -3.69 -0.15 -3.88
N ASP A 176 -4.75 -0.96 -3.95
CA ASP A 176 -5.67 -0.94 -5.08
C ASP A 176 -6.88 -0.08 -4.73
N THR A 177 -7.20 0.88 -5.58
CA THR A 177 -8.33 1.78 -5.37
C THR A 177 -9.39 1.58 -6.44
N PHE A 178 -10.62 1.32 -6.02
CA PHE A 178 -11.76 1.12 -6.93
C PHE A 178 -12.44 2.43 -7.34
N ARG A 179 -11.76 3.54 -7.15
CA ARG A 179 -12.13 4.87 -7.62
C ARG A 179 -10.90 5.52 -8.24
N PRO A 180 -11.05 6.16 -9.41
CA PRO A 180 -9.91 6.78 -10.09
C PRO A 180 -9.19 7.77 -9.19
N LEU A 181 -7.88 7.66 -9.15
CA LEU A 181 -7.02 8.60 -8.45
C LEU A 181 -6.78 9.85 -9.28
N GLN A 182 -6.58 10.95 -8.59
CA GLN A 182 -6.18 12.21 -9.20
C GLN A 182 -4.79 12.58 -8.70
N MET A 183 -3.86 12.69 -9.64
CA MET A 183 -2.52 13.16 -9.33
C MET A 183 -2.55 14.64 -8.97
N THR A 184 -1.82 15.02 -7.95
CA THR A 184 -1.63 16.43 -7.59
C THR A 184 -0.57 17.08 -8.47
N THR A 185 -0.51 18.40 -8.48
CA THR A 185 0.53 19.13 -9.23
C THR A 185 1.94 18.81 -8.77
N TYR A 186 2.13 18.42 -7.52
CA TYR A 186 3.43 17.96 -6.99
C TYR A 186 3.95 16.70 -7.68
N CYS A 187 3.08 15.84 -8.17
CA CYS A 187 3.49 14.63 -8.87
C CYS A 187 4.28 14.95 -10.13
N SER A 188 3.97 16.05 -10.80
CA SER A 188 4.68 16.46 -12.04
C SER A 188 6.17 16.76 -11.81
N ASP A 189 6.55 17.15 -10.58
CA ASP A 189 7.92 17.52 -10.24
C ASP A 189 8.77 16.29 -9.85
N ILE A 190 8.12 15.17 -9.51
CA ILE A 190 8.78 13.95 -9.04
C ILE A 190 8.53 12.74 -9.96
N ASP A 191 7.73 12.93 -11.01
CA ASP A 191 7.39 11.87 -11.96
C ASP A 191 8.56 11.52 -12.87
N ASP A 192 8.89 10.22 -12.96
CA ASP A 192 9.83 9.72 -13.94
C ASP A 192 9.10 9.37 -15.25
N SER A 193 9.08 10.32 -16.18
CA SER A 193 8.46 10.17 -17.50
C SER A 193 9.04 9.02 -18.33
N LYS A 194 10.19 8.45 -17.95
CA LYS A 194 10.81 7.31 -18.62
C LYS A 194 10.29 5.97 -18.09
N TYR A 195 9.74 5.96 -16.86
CA TYR A 195 9.25 4.72 -16.25
C TYR A 195 8.23 3.97 -17.12
N PRO A 196 7.20 4.62 -17.72
CA PRO A 196 6.26 3.92 -18.61
C PRO A 196 6.91 3.31 -19.85
N LEU A 197 8.07 3.83 -20.27
CA LEU A 197 8.81 3.34 -21.42
C LEU A 197 9.76 2.18 -21.09
N SER A 198 9.94 1.86 -19.80
CA SER A 198 10.89 0.84 -19.35
C SER A 198 10.47 -0.60 -19.68
N TRP A 199 9.24 -0.81 -20.16
CA TRP A 199 8.76 -2.08 -20.72
C TRP A 199 9.06 -2.22 -22.22
N LEU A 200 9.47 -1.16 -22.88
CA LEU A 200 9.92 -1.25 -24.27
C LEU A 200 11.31 -1.87 -24.30
N ASP A 201 11.51 -2.83 -25.21
CA ASP A 201 12.84 -3.38 -25.43
C ASP A 201 13.75 -2.22 -25.87
N SER A 202 14.82 -2.02 -25.11
CA SER A 202 15.91 -1.15 -25.59
C SER A 202 16.64 -1.93 -26.69
N GLU A 203 16.32 -1.63 -27.94
CA GLU A 203 17.17 -1.98 -29.06
C GLU A 203 18.59 -1.40 -28.92
#